data_2e93e2f774629b97282156103d15cdb8
#
_entry.id   2e93e2f774629b97282156103d15cdb8
#
_cell.length_a   1.000
_cell.length_b   1.000
_cell.length_c   1.000
_cell.angle_alpha   90.00
_cell.angle_beta   90.00
_cell.angle_gamma   90.00
#
_symmetry.space_group_name_H-M   'P 1'
#
loop_
_entity.id
_entity.type
_entity.pdbx_description
1 polymer ?
#
loop_
_entity_poly.entity_id
_entity_poly.type
_entity_poly.pdbx_seq_one_letter_code
_entity_poly.pdbx_strand_id
1 'polypeptide(L)'
;MKKLLALLLAAVMVIGLAACGSGTSTPAETTAAPAASGETAADTTAAATLDPVTIKIWFHGSNVTPDASAKVMEQVNAYLKDKINVTVDPIWGTWGDFDTASVTSLAGGDDVDIYFTCNWSADEYNKYAKDGYWVKLDDMLDTYAPELKATIPEGIWDCAKTNGFDGLGIYAVPGLKDTATQNCWDVNGTLLAELGYNVDDVCNAGLDYYSDEFAEMLQKAKNLKGKDFYPLLI
;
A
#
# COMPACT_ATOMS: atom_id res chain seq x y z
N MET A 1 -10.34 19.42 -45.10
CA MET A 1 -9.48 19.49 -43.91
C MET A 1 -9.18 18.12 -43.32
N LYS A 2 -10.13 17.19 -43.13
CA LYS A 2 -9.89 15.86 -42.57
C LYS A 2 -8.96 14.93 -43.38
N LYS A 3 -8.89 15.07 -44.72
CA LYS A 3 -8.02 14.27 -45.60
C LYS A 3 -6.58 14.75 -45.63
N LEU A 4 -6.32 16.04 -45.31
CA LEU A 4 -4.98 16.59 -45.24
C LEU A 4 -4.26 16.22 -43.93
N LEU A 5 -5.03 16.05 -42.83
CA LEU A 5 -4.51 15.64 -41.53
C LEU A 5 -4.08 14.18 -41.51
N ALA A 6 -4.80 13.30 -42.25
CA ALA A 6 -4.45 11.89 -42.39
C ALA A 6 -3.17 11.66 -43.21
N LEU A 7 -2.87 12.51 -44.18
CA LEU A 7 -1.64 12.44 -44.97
C LEU A 7 -0.41 12.95 -44.21
N LEU A 8 -0.57 13.88 -43.29
CA LEU A 8 0.51 14.35 -42.41
C LEU A 8 0.89 13.33 -41.35
N LEU A 9 -0.08 12.57 -40.80
CA LEU A 9 0.21 11.49 -39.87
C LEU A 9 0.93 10.28 -40.53
N ALA A 10 0.65 9.97 -41.77
CA ALA A 10 1.30 8.89 -42.51
C ALA A 10 2.75 9.20 -42.88
N ALA A 11 3.11 10.49 -43.07
CA ALA A 11 4.45 10.93 -43.42
C ALA A 11 5.45 10.86 -42.22
N VAL A 12 4.97 10.94 -41.00
CA VAL A 12 5.83 10.87 -39.78
C VAL A 12 6.25 9.42 -39.43
N MET A 13 5.53 8.43 -39.89
CA MET A 13 5.86 7.03 -39.62
C MET A 13 6.93 6.36 -40.53
N VAL A 14 7.37 7.05 -41.59
CA VAL A 14 8.30 6.48 -42.59
C VAL A 14 9.78 6.86 -42.33
N ILE A 15 10.08 7.75 -41.38
CA ILE A 15 11.46 8.25 -41.16
C ILE A 15 12.21 7.46 -40.03
N GLY A 16 11.59 6.46 -39.39
CA GLY A 16 12.15 5.75 -38.24
C GLY A 16 12.91 4.45 -38.53
N LEU A 17 13.14 4.04 -39.79
CA LEU A 17 13.69 2.70 -40.13
C LEU A 17 15.00 2.75 -40.95
N ALA A 18 16.02 3.43 -40.44
CA ALA A 18 17.37 3.28 -41.04
C ALA A 18 18.47 3.57 -40.01
N ALA A 19 18.75 2.65 -39.10
CA ALA A 19 20.06 2.51 -38.44
C ALA A 19 20.17 1.15 -37.75
N CYS A 20 20.48 0.09 -38.51
CA CYS A 20 21.11 -1.12 -37.97
C CYS A 20 22.40 -1.34 -38.73
N GLY A 21 23.53 -1.02 -38.13
CA GLY A 21 24.87 -1.36 -38.56
C GLY A 21 25.41 -2.49 -37.68
N SER A 22 25.74 -3.58 -38.35
CA SER A 22 26.34 -4.83 -37.85
C SER A 22 27.76 -4.64 -37.31
N GLY A 23 28.03 -5.29 -36.16
CA GLY A 23 29.38 -5.50 -35.63
C GLY A 23 29.51 -6.84 -34.95
N THR A 24 30.16 -7.75 -35.68
CA THR A 24 30.57 -9.11 -35.26
C THR A 24 31.80 -9.04 -34.36
N SER A 25 31.85 -9.73 -33.24
CA SER A 25 33.11 -10.26 -32.69
C SER A 25 32.90 -11.46 -31.76
N THR A 26 33.74 -12.40 -31.98
CA THR A 26 33.90 -13.81 -31.59
C THR A 26 34.33 -14.00 -30.11
N PRO A 27 34.11 -15.18 -29.50
CA PRO A 27 34.31 -15.43 -28.07
C PRO A 27 35.77 -15.86 -27.74
N ALA A 28 36.17 -15.58 -26.50
CA ALA A 28 37.41 -16.12 -25.94
C ALA A 28 37.18 -16.81 -24.60
N GLU A 29 37.91 -17.86 -24.40
CA GLU A 29 37.84 -19.00 -23.51
C GLU A 29 37.98 -18.74 -22.00
N THR A 30 37.44 -19.69 -21.30
CA THR A 30 37.58 -20.21 -19.93
C THR A 30 38.99 -20.22 -19.38
N THR A 31 39.17 -19.84 -18.13
CA THR A 31 40.09 -20.51 -17.19
C THR A 31 39.62 -20.43 -15.74
N ALA A 32 39.80 -21.53 -15.03
CA ALA A 32 39.26 -21.90 -13.73
C ALA A 32 39.91 -21.21 -12.54
N ALA A 33 39.20 -21.31 -11.40
CA ALA A 33 39.49 -20.88 -10.05
C ALA A 33 40.85 -21.32 -9.47
N PRO A 34 41.27 -20.69 -8.33
CA PRO A 34 41.16 -21.45 -7.09
C PRO A 34 40.56 -20.68 -5.92
N ALA A 35 39.98 -21.45 -4.99
CA ALA A 35 39.44 -21.06 -3.74
C ALA A 35 40.52 -20.62 -2.73
N ALA A 36 40.21 -19.59 -1.92
CA ALA A 36 40.80 -19.38 -0.61
C ALA A 36 39.86 -18.59 0.30
N SER A 37 39.52 -19.23 1.35
CA SER A 37 39.03 -18.91 2.68
C SER A 37 39.13 -17.45 3.17
N GLY A 38 37.98 -16.97 3.69
CA GLY A 38 37.81 -16.36 5.00
C GLY A 38 38.37 -14.95 5.22
N GLU A 39 37.42 -14.02 5.31
CA GLU A 39 37.37 -13.06 6.43
C GLU A 39 36.15 -12.19 6.23
N THR A 40 35.33 -12.15 7.27
CA THR A 40 34.13 -11.29 7.33
C THR A 40 34.60 -9.84 7.51
N ALA A 41 34.85 -9.16 6.41
CA ALA A 41 34.97 -7.72 6.38
C ALA A 41 33.57 -7.20 6.11
N ALA A 42 32.99 -6.50 7.07
CA ALA A 42 31.85 -5.65 6.82
C ALA A 42 32.27 -4.64 5.73
N ASP A 43 31.90 -4.91 4.51
CA ASP A 43 32.14 -4.02 3.38
C ASP A 43 31.22 -2.81 3.56
N THR A 44 31.77 -1.77 4.19
CA THR A 44 31.24 -0.41 4.11
C THR A 44 31.50 0.06 2.68
N THR A 45 30.75 -0.48 1.75
CA THR A 45 30.65 0.08 0.41
C THR A 45 30.20 1.52 0.60
N ALA A 46 31.07 2.48 0.31
CA ALA A 46 30.72 3.88 0.25
C ALA A 46 29.48 3.99 -0.63
N ALA A 47 28.35 4.41 -0.07
CA ALA A 47 27.11 4.58 -0.78
C ALA A 47 27.44 5.44 -2.02
N ALA A 48 27.26 4.85 -3.20
CA ALA A 48 27.33 5.63 -4.43
C ALA A 48 26.39 6.82 -4.19
N THR A 49 26.85 8.04 -4.41
CA THR A 49 26.03 9.24 -4.24
C THR A 49 24.93 9.16 -5.29
N LEU A 50 23.78 8.62 -4.88
CA LEU A 50 22.58 8.61 -5.73
C LEU A 50 22.15 10.05 -5.97
N ASP A 51 21.68 10.35 -7.15
CA ASP A 51 21.09 11.65 -7.45
C ASP A 51 19.89 11.91 -6.52
N PRO A 52 19.65 13.15 -6.09
CA PRO A 52 18.55 13.47 -5.21
C PRO A 52 17.20 13.27 -5.95
N VAL A 53 16.27 12.55 -5.32
CA VAL A 53 14.94 12.30 -5.86
C VAL A 53 13.89 12.71 -4.83
N THR A 54 12.81 13.33 -5.28
CA THR A 54 11.61 13.55 -4.48
C THR A 54 10.52 12.61 -4.96
N ILE A 55 9.95 11.84 -4.03
CA ILE A 55 8.86 10.90 -4.28
C ILE A 55 7.59 11.45 -3.63
N LYS A 56 6.55 11.65 -4.43
CA LYS A 56 5.23 12.05 -3.98
C LYS A 56 4.41 10.83 -3.66
N ILE A 57 3.94 10.74 -2.42
CA ILE A 57 3.16 9.59 -1.95
C ILE A 57 1.80 10.06 -1.49
N TRP A 58 0.74 9.48 -2.05
CA TRP A 58 -0.60 9.69 -1.56
C TRP A 58 -0.89 8.73 -0.41
N PHE A 59 -1.00 9.29 0.79
CA PHE A 59 -1.37 8.58 1.99
C PHE A 59 -2.84 8.78 2.32
N HIS A 60 -3.39 7.77 2.98
CA HIS A 60 -4.70 7.81 3.56
C HIS A 60 -4.60 7.89 5.08
N GLY A 61 -5.26 8.84 5.70
CA GLY A 61 -5.15 8.99 7.14
C GLY A 61 -6.24 9.88 7.75
N SER A 62 -6.70 9.48 8.94
CA SER A 62 -7.59 10.28 9.75
C SER A 62 -6.81 11.20 10.67
N ASN A 63 -7.31 12.42 10.85
CA ASN A 63 -6.80 13.36 11.85
C ASN A 63 -5.31 13.75 11.69
N VAL A 64 -4.77 13.65 10.48
CA VAL A 64 -3.43 14.14 10.18
C VAL A 64 -3.45 15.67 10.18
N THR A 65 -2.67 16.27 11.06
CA THR A 65 -2.49 17.72 11.07
C THR A 65 -1.21 18.10 10.32
N PRO A 66 -1.17 19.24 9.62
CA PRO A 66 0.03 19.68 8.92
C PRO A 66 1.28 19.72 9.81
N ASP A 67 1.14 20.24 11.04
CA ASP A 67 2.27 20.33 11.97
C ASP A 67 2.78 18.96 12.45
N ALA A 68 1.88 18.01 12.71
CA ALA A 68 2.27 16.66 13.11
C ALA A 68 2.93 15.93 11.94
N SER A 69 2.36 16.03 10.75
CA SER A 69 2.94 15.47 9.53
C SER A 69 4.35 16.03 9.27
N ALA A 70 4.52 17.36 9.33
CA ALA A 70 5.81 17.99 9.10
C ALA A 70 6.90 17.47 10.05
N LYS A 71 6.60 17.32 11.34
CA LYS A 71 7.55 16.79 12.33
C LYS A 71 7.95 15.34 12.06
N VAL A 72 7.01 14.50 11.65
CA VAL A 72 7.30 13.11 11.28
C VAL A 72 8.13 13.06 10.01
N MET A 73 7.72 13.81 8.98
CA MET A 73 8.40 13.83 7.69
C MET A 73 9.81 14.43 7.77
N GLU A 74 10.06 15.35 8.68
CA GLU A 74 11.42 15.84 8.96
C GLU A 74 12.36 14.70 9.35
N GLN A 75 11.94 13.82 10.27
CA GLN A 75 12.73 12.67 10.69
C GLN A 75 12.86 11.61 9.60
N VAL A 76 11.76 11.30 8.92
CA VAL A 76 11.74 10.35 7.80
C VAL A 76 12.68 10.81 6.68
N ASN A 77 12.55 12.07 6.28
CA ASN A 77 13.35 12.62 5.19
C ASN A 77 14.83 12.78 5.56
N ALA A 78 15.16 13.09 6.81
CA ALA A 78 16.54 13.09 7.28
C ALA A 78 17.16 11.69 7.14
N TYR A 79 16.44 10.66 7.56
CA TYR A 79 16.90 9.26 7.44
C TYR A 79 17.04 8.81 5.98
N LEU A 80 16.03 9.05 5.15
CA LEU A 80 16.04 8.64 3.73
C LEU A 80 17.12 9.36 2.92
N LYS A 81 17.31 10.65 3.20
CA LYS A 81 18.37 11.44 2.54
C LYS A 81 19.77 10.91 2.86
N ASP A 82 19.99 10.51 4.11
CA ASP A 82 21.26 9.90 4.52
C ASP A 82 21.50 8.55 3.85
N LYS A 83 20.47 7.73 3.69
CA LYS A 83 20.58 6.35 3.18
C LYS A 83 20.56 6.24 1.66
N ILE A 84 19.66 6.93 1.02
CA ILE A 84 19.34 6.74 -0.40
C ILE A 84 19.12 8.05 -1.17
N ASN A 85 19.42 9.19 -0.55
CA ASN A 85 19.24 10.54 -1.11
C ASN A 85 17.81 10.81 -1.65
N VAL A 86 16.79 10.29 -0.95
CA VAL A 86 15.38 10.46 -1.29
C VAL A 86 14.70 11.40 -0.30
N THR A 87 13.79 12.21 -0.81
CA THR A 87 12.84 13.01 -0.03
C THR A 87 11.42 12.54 -0.35
N VAL A 88 10.59 12.31 0.66
CA VAL A 88 9.17 12.02 0.50
C VAL A 88 8.36 13.29 0.70
N ASP A 89 7.50 13.58 -0.27
CA ASP A 89 6.48 14.65 -0.24
C ASP A 89 5.10 14.00 -0.07
N PRO A 90 4.51 14.01 1.14
CA PRO A 90 3.27 13.31 1.40
C PRO A 90 2.05 14.14 1.00
N ILE A 91 1.12 13.51 0.30
CA ILE A 91 -0.23 14.01 0.06
C ILE A 91 -1.19 13.25 0.97
N TRP A 92 -1.91 13.94 1.83
CA TRP A 92 -2.82 13.33 2.79
C TRP A 92 -4.27 13.45 2.35
N GLY A 93 -4.90 12.31 2.06
CA GLY A 93 -6.34 12.21 1.84
C GLY A 93 -7.07 11.86 3.15
N THR A 94 -8.22 12.46 3.40
CA THR A 94 -9.12 12.06 4.49
C THR A 94 -10.04 10.93 4.04
N TRP A 95 -10.63 10.19 4.98
CA TRP A 95 -11.58 9.12 4.65
C TRP A 95 -12.83 9.64 3.92
N GLY A 96 -13.16 10.90 4.06
CA GLY A 96 -14.36 11.49 3.45
C GLY A 96 -14.17 11.90 1.98
N ASP A 97 -12.97 12.25 1.57
CA ASP A 97 -12.68 12.78 0.23
C ASP A 97 -11.69 11.92 -0.57
N PHE A 98 -11.01 10.97 0.07
CA PHE A 98 -9.98 10.14 -0.54
C PHE A 98 -10.42 9.52 -1.86
N ASP A 99 -11.54 8.84 -1.87
CA ASP A 99 -12.03 8.12 -3.05
C ASP A 99 -12.24 9.04 -4.26
N THR A 100 -12.79 10.23 -4.04
CA THR A 100 -13.00 11.18 -5.13
C THR A 100 -11.69 11.83 -5.55
N ALA A 101 -10.85 12.18 -4.60
CA ALA A 101 -9.61 12.90 -4.86
C ALA A 101 -8.56 11.99 -5.53
N SER A 102 -8.39 10.74 -5.07
CA SER A 102 -7.41 9.79 -5.64
C SER A 102 -7.77 9.42 -7.08
N VAL A 103 -9.04 9.14 -7.36
CA VAL A 103 -9.51 8.82 -8.72
C VAL A 103 -9.39 10.02 -9.64
N THR A 104 -9.68 11.23 -9.15
CA THR A 104 -9.52 12.46 -9.95
C THR A 104 -8.07 12.71 -10.29
N SER A 105 -7.17 12.54 -9.32
CA SER A 105 -5.72 12.68 -9.50
C SER A 105 -5.17 11.67 -10.51
N LEU A 106 -5.54 10.40 -10.37
CA LEU A 106 -5.16 9.36 -11.33
C LEU A 106 -5.67 9.66 -12.75
N ALA A 107 -6.94 10.04 -12.89
CA ALA A 107 -7.52 10.38 -14.19
C ALA A 107 -6.94 11.66 -14.79
N GLY A 108 -6.54 12.61 -13.95
CA GLY A 108 -5.88 13.85 -14.35
C GLY A 108 -4.42 13.66 -14.77
N GLY A 109 -3.81 12.55 -14.39
CA GLY A 109 -2.38 12.30 -14.62
C GLY A 109 -1.51 13.21 -13.77
N ASP A 110 -1.93 13.46 -12.53
CA ASP A 110 -1.14 14.25 -11.58
C ASP A 110 0.22 13.59 -11.34
N ASP A 111 1.22 14.42 -11.07
CA ASP A 111 2.58 13.99 -10.77
C ASP A 111 2.66 13.40 -9.35
N VAL A 112 2.20 12.17 -9.21
CA VAL A 112 2.23 11.37 -7.98
C VAL A 112 2.83 10.01 -8.29
N ASP A 113 3.84 9.60 -7.51
CA ASP A 113 4.61 8.39 -7.78
C ASP A 113 3.99 7.16 -7.14
N ILE A 114 3.40 7.30 -5.95
CA ILE A 114 2.85 6.18 -5.19
C ILE A 114 1.47 6.54 -4.63
N TYR A 115 0.51 5.65 -4.85
CA TYR A 115 -0.84 5.75 -4.29
C TYR A 115 -1.11 4.64 -3.28
N PHE A 116 -1.88 4.97 -2.24
CA PHE A 116 -2.55 3.94 -1.46
C PHE A 116 -3.67 3.34 -2.30
N THR A 117 -3.78 2.03 -2.34
CA THR A 117 -4.86 1.31 -3.01
C THR A 117 -5.27 0.08 -2.23
N CYS A 118 -6.49 -0.37 -2.38
CA CYS A 118 -7.02 -1.60 -1.81
C CYS A 118 -8.27 -2.05 -2.59
N ASN A 119 -8.84 -3.20 -2.22
CA ASN A 119 -9.99 -3.76 -2.94
C ASN A 119 -11.34 -3.14 -2.58
N TRP A 120 -11.39 -2.21 -1.64
CA TRP A 120 -12.62 -1.51 -1.20
C TRP A 120 -12.59 0.00 -1.44
N SER A 121 -11.46 0.58 -1.88
CA SER A 121 -11.36 1.99 -2.26
C SER A 121 -11.84 2.24 -3.69
N ALA A 122 -12.11 3.49 -4.05
CA ALA A 122 -12.54 3.86 -5.40
C ALA A 122 -11.42 3.68 -6.44
N ASP A 123 -10.16 3.81 -6.04
CA ASP A 123 -8.97 3.45 -6.82
C ASP A 123 -8.61 1.97 -6.63
N GLU A 124 -9.60 1.11 -6.76
CA GLU A 124 -9.60 -0.32 -6.46
C GLU A 124 -8.44 -1.05 -7.14
N TYR A 125 -7.69 -1.82 -6.34
CA TYR A 125 -6.43 -2.45 -6.73
C TYR A 125 -6.53 -3.28 -8.02
N ASN A 126 -7.46 -4.23 -8.06
CA ASN A 126 -7.57 -5.15 -9.21
C ASN A 126 -8.01 -4.44 -10.49
N LYS A 127 -8.93 -3.48 -10.35
CA LYS A 127 -9.42 -2.71 -11.47
C LYS A 127 -8.32 -1.86 -12.09
N TYR A 128 -7.63 -1.08 -11.28
CA TYR A 128 -6.60 -0.17 -11.76
C TYR A 128 -5.32 -0.86 -12.20
N ALA A 129 -5.00 -2.05 -11.62
CA ALA A 129 -3.95 -2.91 -12.15
C ALA A 129 -4.28 -3.39 -13.57
N LYS A 130 -5.54 -3.79 -13.81
CA LYS A 130 -6.01 -4.23 -15.13
C LYS A 130 -6.06 -3.08 -16.13
N ASP A 131 -6.42 -1.89 -15.68
CA ASP A 131 -6.49 -0.69 -16.52
C ASP A 131 -5.10 -0.07 -16.80
N GLY A 132 -4.01 -0.65 -16.21
CA GLY A 132 -2.62 -0.25 -16.48
C GLY A 132 -2.13 0.96 -15.68
N TYR A 133 -2.79 1.32 -14.59
CA TYR A 133 -2.34 2.40 -13.71
C TYR A 133 -1.23 1.97 -12.76
N TRP A 134 -1.20 0.70 -12.37
CA TRP A 134 -0.19 0.16 -11.47
C TRP A 134 0.88 -0.59 -12.24
N VAL A 135 2.14 -0.34 -11.92
CA VAL A 135 3.30 -1.03 -12.50
C VAL A 135 3.41 -2.43 -11.93
N LYS A 136 3.75 -3.41 -12.78
CA LYS A 136 4.08 -4.77 -12.34
C LYS A 136 5.42 -4.78 -11.61
N LEU A 137 5.45 -5.33 -10.40
CA LEU A 137 6.57 -5.21 -9.47
C LEU A 137 7.43 -6.47 -9.34
N ASP A 138 7.03 -7.60 -9.90
CA ASP A 138 7.69 -8.91 -9.65
C ASP A 138 9.21 -8.84 -9.82
N ASP A 139 9.69 -8.46 -11.00
CA ASP A 139 11.14 -8.38 -11.32
C ASP A 139 11.82 -7.24 -10.54
N MET A 140 11.10 -6.16 -10.26
CA MET A 140 11.61 -5.01 -9.53
C MET A 140 11.83 -5.34 -8.04
N LEU A 141 10.92 -6.10 -7.44
CA LEU A 141 11.06 -6.57 -6.05
C LEU A 141 12.27 -7.48 -5.88
N ASP A 142 12.52 -8.36 -6.85
CA ASP A 142 13.67 -9.25 -6.82
C ASP A 142 15.00 -8.51 -7.01
N THR A 143 14.99 -7.47 -7.83
CA THR A 143 16.20 -6.74 -8.20
C THR A 143 16.55 -5.65 -7.19
N TYR A 144 15.56 -4.87 -6.76
CA TYR A 144 15.78 -3.64 -6.00
C TYR A 144 15.34 -3.71 -4.54
N ALA A 145 14.51 -4.68 -4.17
CA ALA A 145 13.95 -4.78 -2.83
C ALA A 145 13.88 -6.24 -2.30
N PRO A 146 14.95 -7.05 -2.42
CA PRO A 146 14.93 -8.44 -1.98
C PRO A 146 14.70 -8.58 -0.47
N GLU A 147 15.20 -7.66 0.34
CA GLU A 147 14.99 -7.66 1.79
C GLU A 147 13.52 -7.38 2.14
N LEU A 148 12.87 -6.43 1.46
CA LEU A 148 11.44 -6.17 1.62
C LEU A 148 10.63 -7.40 1.26
N LYS A 149 10.97 -8.05 0.13
CA LYS A 149 10.31 -9.28 -0.31
C LYS A 149 10.45 -10.40 0.72
N ALA A 150 11.62 -10.54 1.33
CA ALA A 150 11.87 -11.54 2.36
C ALA A 150 11.18 -11.23 3.70
N THR A 151 10.92 -9.95 3.99
CA THR A 151 10.27 -9.51 5.25
C THR A 151 8.79 -9.85 5.28
N ILE A 152 8.11 -9.78 4.13
CA ILE A 152 6.68 -10.04 4.03
C ILE A 152 6.47 -11.54 3.76
N PRO A 153 5.63 -12.24 4.54
CA PRO A 153 5.35 -13.67 4.34
C PRO A 153 4.82 -13.97 2.94
N GLU A 154 5.22 -15.12 2.37
CA GLU A 154 4.83 -15.54 1.02
C GLU A 154 3.32 -15.55 0.80
N GLY A 155 2.54 -16.03 1.79
CA GLY A 155 1.08 -16.05 1.69
C GLY A 155 0.45 -14.65 1.55
N ILE A 156 1.10 -13.59 2.07
CA ILE A 156 0.64 -12.21 1.89
C ILE A 156 0.96 -11.74 0.48
N TRP A 157 2.13 -12.08 -0.06
CA TRP A 157 2.46 -11.82 -1.46
C TRP A 157 1.51 -12.53 -2.42
N ASP A 158 1.12 -13.77 -2.11
CA ASP A 158 0.15 -14.51 -2.92
C ASP A 158 -1.22 -13.82 -2.96
N CYS A 159 -1.64 -13.22 -1.85
CA CYS A 159 -2.86 -12.40 -1.79
C CYS A 159 -2.76 -11.10 -2.59
N ALA A 160 -1.54 -10.60 -2.83
CA ALA A 160 -1.30 -9.40 -3.63
C ALA A 160 -1.26 -9.67 -5.15
N LYS A 161 -1.23 -10.94 -5.59
CA LYS A 161 -1.24 -11.28 -7.01
C LYS A 161 -2.59 -11.01 -7.65
N THR A 162 -2.59 -10.32 -8.78
CA THR A 162 -3.79 -10.05 -9.58
C THR A 162 -3.49 -10.13 -11.08
N ASN A 163 -4.54 -10.28 -11.89
CA ASN A 163 -4.43 -10.21 -13.35
C ASN A 163 -4.47 -8.73 -13.78
N GLY A 164 -3.32 -8.10 -13.81
CA GLY A 164 -3.17 -6.74 -14.27
C GLY A 164 -2.99 -6.63 -15.79
N PHE A 165 -2.63 -5.43 -16.25
CA PHE A 165 -2.40 -5.12 -17.66
C PHE A 165 -1.29 -5.98 -18.28
N ASP A 166 -0.21 -6.19 -17.53
CA ASP A 166 0.94 -7.02 -17.95
C ASP A 166 0.82 -8.49 -17.48
N GLY A 167 -0.40 -8.99 -17.29
CA GLY A 167 -0.70 -10.35 -16.88
C GLY A 167 -0.73 -10.56 -15.37
N LEU A 168 -0.68 -11.84 -14.96
CA LEU A 168 -0.66 -12.18 -13.54
C LEU A 168 0.63 -11.71 -12.88
N GLY A 169 0.51 -11.02 -11.75
CA GLY A 169 1.65 -10.50 -10.98
C GLY A 169 1.26 -9.64 -9.79
N ILE A 170 2.27 -9.08 -9.18
CA ILE A 170 2.18 -8.17 -8.04
C ILE A 170 2.24 -6.73 -8.57
N TYR A 171 1.25 -5.90 -8.23
CA TYR A 171 1.14 -4.51 -8.69
C TYR A 171 1.10 -3.51 -7.53
N ALA A 172 1.17 -3.98 -6.30
CA ALA A 172 1.33 -3.16 -5.11
C ALA A 172 2.09 -3.92 -4.03
N VAL A 173 2.79 -3.21 -3.17
CA VAL A 173 3.40 -3.78 -1.97
C VAL A 173 2.31 -3.91 -0.90
N PRO A 174 2.00 -5.13 -0.44
CA PRO A 174 0.99 -5.31 0.60
C PRO A 174 1.47 -4.75 1.93
N GLY A 175 0.55 -4.12 2.68
CA GLY A 175 0.82 -3.68 4.03
C GLY A 175 1.06 -4.88 4.96
N LEU A 176 2.21 -4.90 5.61
CA LEU A 176 2.48 -5.87 6.68
C LEU A 176 1.81 -5.37 7.97
N LYS A 177 0.61 -5.85 8.21
CA LYS A 177 -0.25 -5.51 9.34
C LYS A 177 -0.86 -6.78 9.92
N ASP A 178 -1.79 -6.65 10.85
CA ASP A 178 -2.57 -7.76 11.38
C ASP A 178 -3.23 -8.55 10.25
N THR A 179 -2.89 -9.83 10.14
CA THR A 179 -3.39 -10.70 9.07
C THR A 179 -4.81 -11.22 9.31
N ALA A 180 -5.30 -11.06 10.54
CA ALA A 180 -6.65 -11.40 10.93
C ALA A 180 -7.20 -10.35 11.88
N THR A 181 -8.46 -10.01 11.71
CA THR A 181 -9.22 -9.17 12.64
C THR A 181 -10.37 -9.99 13.18
N GLN A 182 -10.45 -10.07 14.50
CA GLN A 182 -11.59 -10.66 15.16
C GLN A 182 -12.61 -9.55 15.47
N ASN A 183 -13.85 -9.76 15.07
CA ASN A 183 -14.94 -8.90 15.52
C ASN A 183 -15.19 -9.14 17.00
N CYS A 184 -15.16 -8.05 17.77
CA CYS A 184 -15.35 -8.10 19.20
C CYS A 184 -16.51 -7.19 19.61
N TRP A 185 -17.11 -7.48 20.74
CA TRP A 185 -17.99 -6.57 21.42
C TRP A 185 -17.23 -5.84 22.52
N ASP A 186 -17.20 -4.53 22.44
CA ASP A 186 -16.72 -3.70 23.54
C ASP A 186 -17.91 -3.41 24.47
N VAL A 187 -17.78 -3.88 25.71
CA VAL A 187 -18.85 -3.73 26.70
C VAL A 187 -18.45 -2.75 27.81
N ASN A 188 -19.39 -1.91 28.21
CA ASN A 188 -19.20 -1.03 29.35
C ASN A 188 -19.37 -1.85 30.65
N GLY A 189 -18.25 -2.28 31.25
CA GLY A 189 -18.25 -3.13 32.45
C GLY A 189 -18.95 -2.46 33.65
N THR A 190 -18.85 -1.15 33.82
CA THR A 190 -19.57 -0.44 34.89
C THR A 190 -21.08 -0.54 34.70
N LEU A 191 -21.56 -0.36 33.49
CA LEU A 191 -22.98 -0.47 33.20
C LEU A 191 -23.48 -1.93 33.38
N LEU A 192 -22.70 -2.93 32.95
CA LEU A 192 -23.06 -4.34 33.19
C LEU A 192 -23.20 -4.63 34.68
N ALA A 193 -22.28 -4.15 35.50
CA ALA A 193 -22.35 -4.31 36.96
C ALA A 193 -23.59 -3.61 37.57
N GLU A 194 -23.93 -2.39 37.11
CA GLU A 194 -25.15 -1.68 37.53
C GLU A 194 -26.43 -2.45 37.16
N LEU A 195 -26.40 -3.23 36.08
CA LEU A 195 -27.50 -4.08 35.62
C LEU A 195 -27.55 -5.44 36.35
N GLY A 196 -26.59 -5.69 37.23
CA GLY A 196 -26.50 -6.94 38.01
C GLY A 196 -25.83 -8.11 37.27
N TYR A 197 -25.13 -7.85 36.16
CA TYR A 197 -24.35 -8.86 35.45
C TYR A 197 -22.92 -8.93 36.01
N ASN A 198 -22.38 -10.13 36.08
CA ASN A 198 -20.95 -10.31 36.29
C ASN A 198 -20.20 -10.09 34.96
N VAL A 199 -19.25 -9.16 34.93
CA VAL A 199 -18.54 -8.77 33.71
C VAL A 199 -17.72 -9.93 33.15
N ASP A 200 -17.03 -10.66 34.01
CA ASP A 200 -16.20 -11.80 33.62
C ASP A 200 -17.04 -12.95 33.05
N ASP A 201 -18.20 -13.21 33.62
CA ASP A 201 -19.12 -14.23 33.11
C ASP A 201 -19.65 -13.86 31.71
N VAL A 202 -20.02 -12.58 31.49
CA VAL A 202 -20.45 -12.10 30.18
C VAL A 202 -19.32 -12.18 29.15
N CYS A 203 -18.10 -11.78 29.51
CA CYS A 203 -16.95 -11.83 28.62
C CYS A 203 -16.54 -13.27 28.28
N ASN A 204 -16.61 -14.19 29.23
CA ASN A 204 -16.26 -15.62 29.05
C ASN A 204 -17.33 -16.41 28.28
N ALA A 205 -18.59 -16.08 28.48
CA ALA A 205 -19.70 -16.73 27.77
C ALA A 205 -19.82 -16.26 26.33
N GLY A 206 -19.31 -15.03 26.02
CA GLY A 206 -19.56 -14.34 24.78
C GLY A 206 -20.97 -13.73 24.72
N LEU A 207 -21.19 -12.88 23.73
CA LEU A 207 -22.50 -12.28 23.46
C LEU A 207 -23.08 -12.87 22.19
N ASP A 208 -24.16 -13.61 22.31
CA ASP A 208 -24.96 -14.02 21.15
C ASP A 208 -25.91 -12.87 20.78
N TYR A 209 -25.56 -12.16 19.70
CA TYR A 209 -26.32 -11.03 19.18
C TYR A 209 -27.80 -11.35 18.89
N TYR A 210 -28.13 -12.61 18.60
CA TYR A 210 -29.47 -13.06 18.27
C TYR A 210 -30.21 -13.65 19.46
N SER A 211 -29.61 -13.70 20.65
CA SER A 211 -30.26 -14.27 21.82
C SER A 211 -31.25 -13.30 22.46
N ASP A 212 -32.29 -13.87 23.08
CA ASP A 212 -33.25 -13.11 23.86
C ASP A 212 -32.57 -12.46 25.10
N GLU A 213 -31.57 -13.13 25.65
CA GLU A 213 -30.77 -12.64 26.78
C GLU A 213 -30.01 -11.36 26.42
N PHE A 214 -29.44 -11.27 25.22
CA PHE A 214 -28.78 -10.07 24.74
C PHE A 214 -29.80 -8.92 24.59
N ALA A 215 -30.95 -9.20 23.97
CA ALA A 215 -32.00 -8.21 23.79
C ALA A 215 -32.53 -7.71 25.15
N GLU A 216 -32.70 -8.61 26.13
CA GLU A 216 -33.13 -8.26 27.48
C GLU A 216 -32.09 -7.39 28.20
N MET A 217 -30.82 -7.69 28.07
CA MET A 217 -29.71 -6.90 28.62
C MET A 217 -29.75 -5.46 28.05
N LEU A 218 -29.88 -5.29 26.75
CA LEU A 218 -30.00 -3.99 26.11
C LEU A 218 -31.24 -3.23 26.59
N GLN A 219 -32.38 -3.91 26.75
CA GLN A 219 -33.61 -3.30 27.23
C GLN A 219 -33.47 -2.85 28.71
N LYS A 220 -32.82 -3.63 29.56
CA LYS A 220 -32.50 -3.23 30.94
C LYS A 220 -31.62 -2.00 30.96
N ALA A 221 -30.60 -1.93 30.12
CA ALA A 221 -29.74 -0.74 29.99
C ALA A 221 -30.53 0.49 29.56
N LYS A 222 -31.40 0.33 28.59
CA LYS A 222 -32.30 1.41 28.10
C LYS A 222 -33.23 1.91 29.20
N ASN A 223 -33.83 1.01 29.97
CA ASN A 223 -34.74 1.36 31.07
C ASN A 223 -33.99 2.08 32.20
N LEU A 224 -32.77 1.67 32.51
CA LEU A 224 -31.93 2.28 33.53
C LEU A 224 -31.48 3.70 33.18
N LYS A 225 -31.01 3.89 31.95
CA LYS A 225 -30.36 5.14 31.49
C LYS A 225 -31.33 6.13 30.82
N GLY A 226 -32.54 5.68 30.45
CA GLY A 226 -33.60 6.51 29.88
C GLY A 226 -33.68 6.55 28.36
N LYS A 227 -34.64 7.29 27.84
CA LYS A 227 -35.02 7.29 26.43
C LYS A 227 -33.93 7.76 25.47
N ASP A 228 -33.05 8.62 25.91
CA ASP A 228 -31.99 9.21 25.08
C ASP A 228 -30.68 8.39 25.11
N PHE A 229 -30.67 7.27 25.80
CA PHE A 229 -29.54 6.34 25.84
C PHE A 229 -29.68 5.27 24.75
N TYR A 230 -28.62 5.04 24.02
CA TYR A 230 -28.51 3.99 22.99
C TYR A 230 -27.63 2.86 23.53
N PRO A 231 -28.22 1.71 23.93
CA PRO A 231 -27.49 0.64 24.59
C PRO A 231 -26.57 -0.16 23.66
N LEU A 232 -26.72 -0.01 22.36
CA LEU A 232 -25.89 -0.62 21.32
C LEU A 232 -25.48 0.43 20.30
N LEU A 233 -24.20 0.40 19.96
CA LEU A 233 -23.62 1.18 18.87
C LEU A 233 -23.02 0.19 17.87
N ILE A 234 -23.42 0.28 16.61
CA ILE A 234 -22.95 -0.58 15.51
C ILE A 234 -22.23 0.31 14.47
#